data_504e5f7ebfaac1340a5a94bdb3f78407
#
_entry.id   504e5f7ebfaac1340a5a94bdb3f78407
#
_cell.length_a   1.000
_cell.length_b   1.000
_cell.length_c   1.000
_cell.angle_alpha   90.00
_cell.angle_beta   90.00
_cell.angle_gamma   90.00
#
_symmetry.space_group_name_H-M   'P 1'
#
loop_
_entity.id
_entity.type
_entity.pdbx_description
1 polymer ?
#
loop_
_entity_poly.entity_id
_entity_poly.type
_entity_poly.pdbx_seq_one_letter_code
_entity_poly.pdbx_strand_id
1 'polypeptide(L)'
;MMMSSLKYLSSTFLLMLTFAFASAQNTHVKLAHYDEDEIVKLMKETEAAERTLKSLSDQYEAEMEKMEGEYTRKAAEYQNEHASWDETIKRVRMEEIHTIKLKMQNYYDMASKTLSDKRNELYIPVHKKIDQAVAEVAKEQ
;
A
#
# COMPACT_ATOMS: atom_id res chain seq x y z
N MET A 1 -47.34 -48.62 44.14
CA MET A 1 -47.81 -47.93 42.93
C MET A 1 -47.29 -46.49 42.80
N MET A 2 -46.71 -45.84 43.84
CA MET A 2 -46.16 -44.47 43.82
C MET A 2 -44.75 -44.33 43.26
N MET A 3 -43.93 -45.38 43.25
CA MET A 3 -42.50 -45.31 42.81
C MET A 3 -42.33 -45.36 41.28
N SER A 4 -43.28 -45.89 40.53
CA SER A 4 -43.20 -45.87 39.06
C SER A 4 -43.54 -44.53 38.46
N SER A 5 -44.45 -43.78 39.02
CA SER A 5 -44.82 -42.45 38.53
C SER A 5 -43.66 -41.41 38.67
N LEU A 6 -42.84 -41.52 39.71
CA LEU A 6 -41.70 -40.65 39.94
C LEU A 6 -40.57 -40.87 38.91
N LYS A 7 -40.39 -42.09 38.43
CA LYS A 7 -39.39 -42.42 37.38
C LYS A 7 -39.77 -41.84 36.02
N TYR A 8 -41.06 -41.80 35.70
CA TYR A 8 -41.52 -41.21 34.44
C TYR A 8 -41.53 -39.69 34.47
N LEU A 9 -41.75 -39.10 35.64
CA LEU A 9 -41.67 -37.65 35.82
C LEU A 9 -40.23 -37.11 35.64
N SER A 10 -39.23 -37.83 36.14
CA SER A 10 -37.82 -37.45 35.98
C SER A 10 -37.33 -37.68 34.52
N SER A 11 -37.85 -38.71 33.86
CA SER A 11 -37.49 -38.98 32.45
C SER A 11 -38.08 -37.92 31.48
N THR A 12 -39.34 -37.50 31.71
CA THR A 12 -39.93 -36.44 30.88
C THR A 12 -39.33 -35.09 31.11
N PHE A 13 -38.86 -34.78 32.36
CA PHE A 13 -38.16 -33.53 32.65
C PHE A 13 -36.79 -33.48 31.98
N LEU A 14 -36.06 -34.62 31.95
CA LEU A 14 -34.76 -34.72 31.29
C LEU A 14 -34.90 -34.58 29.75
N LEU A 15 -36.00 -35.11 29.16
CA LEU A 15 -36.27 -35.00 27.72
C LEU A 15 -36.64 -33.55 27.32
N MET A 16 -37.32 -32.79 28.18
CA MET A 16 -37.61 -31.38 27.92
C MET A 16 -36.36 -30.48 27.98
N LEU A 17 -35.36 -30.82 28.81
CA LEU A 17 -34.14 -30.07 28.93
C LEU A 17 -33.28 -30.16 27.66
N THR A 18 -33.33 -31.28 26.93
CA THR A 18 -32.54 -31.47 25.69
C THR A 18 -33.09 -30.66 24.50
N PHE A 19 -34.40 -30.34 24.52
CA PHE A 19 -35.00 -29.51 23.46
C PHE A 19 -34.62 -28.01 23.57
N ALA A 20 -34.30 -27.53 24.78
CA ALA A 20 -33.92 -26.12 24.98
C ALA A 20 -32.57 -25.72 24.40
N PHE A 21 -31.67 -26.69 24.17
CA PHE A 21 -30.34 -26.44 23.61
C PHE A 21 -30.27 -26.48 22.07
N ALA A 22 -31.30 -26.95 21.40
CA ALA A 22 -31.31 -27.10 19.93
C ALA A 22 -31.63 -25.77 19.20
N SER A 23 -32.07 -24.72 19.89
CA SER A 23 -32.46 -23.44 19.26
C SER A 23 -31.35 -22.39 19.17
N ALA A 24 -30.14 -22.70 19.63
CA ALA A 24 -29.06 -21.72 19.78
C ALA A 24 -28.04 -21.68 18.61
N GLN A 25 -28.27 -22.40 17.52
CA GLN A 25 -27.25 -22.56 16.47
C GLN A 25 -27.62 -21.97 15.11
N ASN A 26 -28.62 -21.11 14.99
CA ASN A 26 -28.87 -20.41 13.74
C ASN A 26 -28.31 -18.97 13.78
N THR A 27 -27.03 -18.81 14.03
CA THR A 27 -26.33 -17.60 13.58
C THR A 27 -26.13 -17.72 12.07
N HIS A 28 -27.07 -17.23 11.29
CA HIS A 28 -26.86 -17.00 9.86
C HIS A 28 -25.75 -15.98 9.71
N VAL A 29 -24.54 -16.45 9.49
CA VAL A 29 -23.40 -15.57 9.11
C VAL A 29 -23.74 -15.08 7.71
N LYS A 30 -24.09 -13.81 7.60
CA LYS A 30 -24.24 -13.15 6.31
C LYS A 30 -22.83 -12.81 5.81
N LEU A 31 -22.44 -13.36 4.67
CA LEU A 31 -21.19 -13.05 4.00
C LEU A 31 -21.47 -12.07 2.87
N ALA A 32 -20.77 -10.96 2.88
CA ALA A 32 -20.73 -10.01 1.78
C ALA A 32 -19.31 -10.00 1.18
N HIS A 33 -19.23 -9.83 -0.12
CA HIS A 33 -17.99 -9.65 -0.86
C HIS A 33 -18.04 -8.31 -1.57
N TYR A 34 -16.92 -7.59 -1.56
CA TYR A 34 -16.74 -6.35 -2.31
C TYR A 34 -15.33 -6.30 -2.90
N ASP A 35 -15.17 -5.60 -4.00
CA ASP A 35 -13.88 -5.32 -4.62
C ASP A 35 -13.40 -3.95 -4.13
N GLU A 36 -12.39 -3.98 -3.24
CA GLU A 36 -11.82 -2.76 -2.66
C GLU A 36 -11.15 -1.90 -3.74
N ASP A 37 -10.46 -2.52 -4.69
CA ASP A 37 -9.75 -1.81 -5.76
C ASP A 37 -10.71 -1.04 -6.67
N GLU A 38 -11.91 -1.56 -6.92
CA GLU A 38 -12.94 -0.83 -7.65
C GLU A 38 -13.46 0.37 -6.87
N ILE A 39 -13.70 0.22 -5.57
CA ILE A 39 -14.16 1.31 -4.71
C ILE A 39 -13.10 2.41 -4.64
N VAL A 40 -11.84 2.04 -4.40
CA VAL A 40 -10.70 2.98 -4.35
C VAL A 40 -10.64 3.84 -5.61
N LYS A 41 -10.78 3.24 -6.79
CA LYS A 41 -10.73 3.97 -8.07
C LYS A 41 -11.85 4.99 -8.25
N LEU A 42 -13.01 4.76 -7.63
CA LEU A 42 -14.17 5.65 -7.74
C LEU A 42 -14.15 6.81 -6.73
N MET A 43 -13.24 6.78 -5.77
CA MET A 43 -13.18 7.81 -4.72
C MET A 43 -12.51 9.09 -5.21
N LYS A 44 -13.10 10.24 -4.90
CA LYS A 44 -12.51 11.56 -5.22
C LYS A 44 -11.17 11.81 -4.53
N GLU A 45 -11.02 11.25 -3.34
CA GLU A 45 -9.77 11.30 -2.58
C GLU A 45 -8.63 10.58 -3.29
N THR A 46 -8.93 9.45 -3.95
CA THR A 46 -7.97 8.71 -4.78
C THR A 46 -7.50 9.54 -5.96
N GLU A 47 -8.43 10.18 -6.67
CA GLU A 47 -8.08 11.06 -7.79
C GLU A 47 -7.18 12.23 -7.35
N ALA A 48 -7.43 12.81 -6.18
CA ALA A 48 -6.58 13.86 -5.61
C ALA A 48 -5.20 13.33 -5.21
N ALA A 49 -5.14 12.12 -4.63
CA ALA A 49 -3.90 11.45 -4.27
C ALA A 49 -3.03 11.17 -5.51
N GLU A 50 -3.64 10.61 -6.56
CA GLU A 50 -2.96 10.33 -7.83
C GLU A 50 -2.40 11.59 -8.50
N ARG A 51 -3.18 12.68 -8.52
CA ARG A 51 -2.67 13.98 -9.04
C ARG A 51 -1.46 14.47 -8.26
N THR A 52 -1.48 14.33 -6.94
CA THR A 52 -0.37 14.74 -6.08
C THR A 52 0.87 13.88 -6.34
N LEU A 53 0.70 12.55 -6.41
CA LEU A 53 1.79 11.62 -6.69
C LEU A 53 2.38 11.84 -8.09
N LYS A 54 1.51 12.06 -9.08
CA LYS A 54 1.97 12.37 -10.44
C LYS A 54 2.79 13.66 -10.47
N SER A 55 2.30 14.73 -9.88
CA SER A 55 3.05 16.00 -9.81
C SER A 55 4.41 15.85 -9.14
N LEU A 56 4.49 15.03 -8.09
CA LEU A 56 5.75 14.77 -7.39
C LEU A 56 6.69 13.90 -8.24
N SER A 57 6.17 12.90 -8.94
CA SER A 57 6.92 12.08 -9.89
C SER A 57 7.51 12.92 -11.02
N ASP A 58 6.68 13.77 -11.64
CA ASP A 58 7.10 14.66 -12.73
C ASP A 58 8.26 15.60 -12.28
N GLN A 59 8.24 16.07 -11.02
CA GLN A 59 9.34 16.88 -10.46
C GLN A 59 10.64 16.07 -10.29
N TYR A 60 10.54 14.83 -9.80
CA TYR A 60 11.71 13.97 -9.65
C TYR A 60 12.29 13.56 -11.01
N GLU A 61 11.44 13.25 -11.98
CA GLU A 61 11.85 12.93 -13.34
C GLU A 61 12.58 14.10 -13.99
N ALA A 62 12.05 15.32 -13.89
CA ALA A 62 12.68 16.51 -14.43
C ALA A 62 14.07 16.81 -13.82
N GLU A 63 14.24 16.54 -12.52
CA GLU A 63 15.55 16.73 -11.89
C GLU A 63 16.53 15.61 -12.27
N MET A 64 16.05 14.37 -12.41
CA MET A 64 16.87 13.26 -12.90
C MET A 64 17.36 13.52 -14.32
N GLU A 65 16.50 14.02 -15.21
CA GLU A 65 16.84 14.37 -16.59
C GLU A 65 17.96 15.41 -16.65
N LYS A 66 17.93 16.42 -15.76
CA LYS A 66 19.04 17.42 -15.68
C LYS A 66 20.36 16.77 -15.27
N MET A 67 20.34 15.88 -14.28
CA MET A 67 21.55 15.18 -13.84
C MET A 67 22.08 14.25 -14.93
N GLU A 68 21.20 13.56 -15.66
CA GLU A 68 21.56 12.71 -16.80
C GLU A 68 22.15 13.53 -17.94
N GLY A 69 21.59 14.70 -18.23
CA GLY A 69 22.15 15.63 -19.21
C GLY A 69 23.54 16.12 -18.82
N GLU A 70 23.78 16.45 -17.54
CA GLU A 70 25.10 16.81 -17.04
C GLU A 70 26.10 15.66 -17.15
N TYR A 71 25.68 14.45 -16.73
CA TYR A 71 26.49 13.24 -16.85
C TYR A 71 26.91 12.99 -18.30
N THR A 72 25.95 12.99 -19.22
CA THR A 72 26.18 12.72 -20.64
C THR A 72 27.12 13.75 -21.25
N ARG A 73 26.93 15.04 -20.95
CA ARG A 73 27.80 16.12 -21.42
C ARG A 73 29.25 15.93 -20.95
N LYS A 74 29.44 15.68 -19.62
CA LYS A 74 30.80 15.50 -19.05
C LYS A 74 31.46 14.21 -19.55
N ALA A 75 30.70 13.15 -19.72
CA ALA A 75 31.24 11.90 -20.30
C ALA A 75 31.65 12.06 -21.75
N ALA A 76 30.88 12.79 -22.56
CA ALA A 76 31.24 13.09 -23.94
C ALA A 76 32.48 14.01 -24.02
N GLU A 77 32.56 15.05 -23.17
CA GLU A 77 33.75 15.91 -23.04
C GLU A 77 35.00 15.09 -22.74
N TYR A 78 34.89 14.19 -21.73
CA TYR A 78 36.02 13.29 -21.41
C TYR A 78 36.43 12.41 -22.57
N GLN A 79 35.47 11.78 -23.27
CA GLN A 79 35.77 10.90 -24.41
C GLN A 79 36.45 11.64 -25.55
N ASN A 80 36.08 12.87 -25.82
CA ASN A 80 36.58 13.64 -26.94
C ASN A 80 37.94 14.32 -26.67
N GLU A 81 38.21 14.72 -25.44
CA GLU A 81 39.29 15.62 -25.09
C GLU A 81 40.38 14.98 -24.22
N HIS A 82 40.13 13.81 -23.58
CA HIS A 82 41.05 13.20 -22.62
C HIS A 82 42.47 12.98 -23.15
N ALA A 83 42.64 12.78 -24.47
CA ALA A 83 43.93 12.57 -25.06
C ALA A 83 44.87 13.79 -24.99
N SER A 84 44.30 15.00 -24.88
CA SER A 84 45.01 16.28 -24.74
C SER A 84 45.34 16.67 -23.29
N TRP A 85 44.75 15.96 -22.31
CA TRP A 85 44.88 16.31 -20.89
C TRP A 85 46.04 15.57 -20.22
N ASP A 86 46.63 16.22 -19.21
CA ASP A 86 47.54 15.53 -18.30
C ASP A 86 46.76 14.57 -17.36
N GLU A 87 47.49 13.67 -16.70
CA GLU A 87 46.92 12.61 -15.87
C GLU A 87 46.16 13.16 -14.66
N THR A 88 46.52 14.35 -14.15
CA THR A 88 45.82 14.99 -13.03
C THR A 88 44.44 15.48 -13.47
N ILE A 89 44.35 16.11 -14.63
CA ILE A 89 43.09 16.58 -15.22
C ILE A 89 42.21 15.38 -15.55
N LYS A 90 42.73 14.33 -16.18
CA LYS A 90 41.96 13.10 -16.46
C LYS A 90 41.33 12.52 -15.21
N ARG A 91 42.11 12.42 -14.13
CA ARG A 91 41.61 11.90 -12.84
C ARG A 91 40.52 12.77 -12.27
N VAL A 92 40.67 14.07 -12.24
CA VAL A 92 39.67 15.00 -11.73
C VAL A 92 38.35 14.90 -12.53
N ARG A 93 38.44 14.88 -13.86
CA ARG A 93 37.27 14.77 -14.72
C ARG A 93 36.55 13.43 -14.56
N MET A 94 37.29 12.34 -14.40
CA MET A 94 36.70 11.02 -14.12
C MET A 94 35.99 10.99 -12.76
N GLU A 95 36.59 11.64 -11.76
CA GLU A 95 35.97 11.75 -10.42
C GLU A 95 34.68 12.60 -10.43
N GLU A 96 34.66 13.68 -11.21
CA GLU A 96 33.42 14.47 -11.43
C GLU A 96 32.31 13.61 -12.04
N ILE A 97 32.61 12.85 -13.09
CA ILE A 97 31.65 11.95 -13.75
C ILE A 97 31.15 10.89 -12.77
N HIS A 98 32.05 10.30 -11.99
CA HIS A 98 31.70 9.31 -10.98
C HIS A 98 30.80 9.90 -9.90
N THR A 99 31.10 11.12 -9.45
CA THR A 99 30.32 11.83 -8.44
C THR A 99 28.89 12.11 -8.93
N ILE A 100 28.72 12.51 -10.19
CA ILE A 100 27.37 12.71 -10.75
C ILE A 100 26.60 11.39 -10.78
N LYS A 101 27.24 10.31 -11.19
CA LYS A 101 26.61 8.97 -11.19
C LYS A 101 26.14 8.55 -9.80
N LEU A 102 26.94 8.77 -8.77
CA LEU A 102 26.56 8.50 -7.38
C LEU A 102 25.41 9.39 -6.92
N LYS A 103 25.42 10.68 -7.29
CA LYS A 103 24.33 11.59 -7.00
C LYS A 103 23.02 11.14 -7.64
N MET A 104 23.04 10.70 -8.89
CA MET A 104 21.88 10.17 -9.60
C MET A 104 21.32 8.94 -8.87
N GLN A 105 22.19 8.00 -8.49
CA GLN A 105 21.77 6.81 -7.74
C GLN A 105 21.09 7.18 -6.42
N ASN A 106 21.74 8.01 -5.62
CA ASN A 106 21.20 8.44 -4.32
C ASN A 106 19.87 9.21 -4.48
N TYR A 107 19.77 10.03 -5.53
CA TYR A 107 18.56 10.78 -5.82
C TYR A 107 17.41 9.85 -6.21
N TYR A 108 17.67 8.86 -7.05
CA TYR A 108 16.70 7.84 -7.43
C TYR A 108 16.16 7.08 -6.21
N ASP A 109 17.06 6.63 -5.34
CA ASP A 109 16.69 5.89 -4.13
C ASP A 109 15.85 6.76 -3.19
N MET A 110 16.24 8.02 -3.00
CA MET A 110 15.51 9.01 -2.22
C MET A 110 14.12 9.30 -2.82
N ALA A 111 14.04 9.53 -4.12
CA ALA A 111 12.80 9.83 -4.81
C ALA A 111 11.83 8.64 -4.75
N SER A 112 12.30 7.43 -5.01
CA SER A 112 11.52 6.20 -4.91
C SER A 112 10.94 6.00 -3.51
N LYS A 113 11.77 6.17 -2.48
CA LYS A 113 11.33 6.08 -1.09
C LYS A 113 10.28 7.16 -0.77
N THR A 114 10.53 8.39 -1.15
CA THR A 114 9.63 9.51 -0.86
C THR A 114 8.28 9.34 -1.56
N LEU A 115 8.25 8.85 -2.81
CA LEU A 115 7.01 8.54 -3.52
C LEU A 115 6.23 7.41 -2.83
N SER A 116 6.93 6.37 -2.37
CA SER A 116 6.31 5.28 -1.63
C SER A 116 5.70 5.75 -0.30
N ASP A 117 6.45 6.52 0.47
CA ASP A 117 6.00 7.08 1.75
C ASP A 117 4.80 8.01 1.54
N LYS A 118 4.85 8.86 0.50
CA LYS A 118 3.76 9.78 0.15
C LYS A 118 2.51 9.04 -0.33
N ARG A 119 2.67 7.97 -1.08
CA ARG A 119 1.55 7.10 -1.45
C ARG A 119 0.86 6.54 -0.22
N ASN A 120 1.63 5.95 0.69
CA ASN A 120 1.07 5.42 1.93
C ASN A 120 0.33 6.49 2.73
N GLU A 121 0.93 7.67 2.91
CA GLU A 121 0.28 8.81 3.59
C GLU A 121 -1.07 9.18 2.97
N LEU A 122 -1.13 9.25 1.65
CA LEU A 122 -2.33 9.67 0.92
C LEU A 122 -3.42 8.59 0.89
N TYR A 123 -3.05 7.31 0.90
CA TYR A 123 -4.01 6.21 0.82
C TYR A 123 -4.52 5.72 2.17
N ILE A 124 -3.81 5.94 3.28
CA ILE A 124 -4.31 5.62 4.63
C ILE A 124 -5.71 6.18 4.89
N PRO A 125 -6.02 7.47 4.65
CA PRO A 125 -7.36 8.00 4.87
C PRO A 125 -8.40 7.42 3.90
N VAL A 126 -8.01 7.02 2.69
CA VAL A 126 -8.87 6.37 1.69
C VAL A 126 -9.35 5.03 2.22
N HIS A 127 -8.42 4.15 2.58
CA HIS A 127 -8.72 2.83 3.16
C HIS A 127 -9.56 2.94 4.43
N LYS A 128 -9.19 3.85 5.34
CA LYS A 128 -9.97 4.08 6.56
C LYS A 128 -11.44 4.45 6.28
N LYS A 129 -11.67 5.23 5.23
CA LYS A 129 -13.04 5.62 4.84
C LYS A 129 -13.82 4.44 4.28
N ILE A 130 -13.17 3.57 3.51
CA ILE A 130 -13.76 2.32 3.01
C ILE A 130 -14.11 1.40 4.17
N ASP A 131 -13.18 1.16 5.09
CA ASP A 131 -13.40 0.32 6.27
C ASP A 131 -14.60 0.80 7.10
N GLN A 132 -14.73 2.11 7.27
CA GLN A 132 -15.87 2.71 7.98
C GLN A 132 -17.18 2.45 7.25
N ALA A 133 -17.23 2.66 5.94
CA ALA A 133 -18.43 2.42 5.16
C ALA A 133 -18.83 0.93 5.15
N VAL A 134 -17.87 0.04 5.01
CA VAL A 134 -18.10 -1.43 5.09
C VAL A 134 -18.63 -1.82 6.46
N ALA A 135 -18.07 -1.26 7.54
CA ALA A 135 -18.53 -1.54 8.89
C ALA A 135 -19.95 -1.01 9.16
N GLU A 136 -20.34 0.09 8.54
CA GLU A 136 -21.71 0.64 8.62
C GLU A 136 -22.70 -0.28 7.89
N VAL A 137 -22.41 -0.65 6.65
CA VAL A 137 -23.24 -1.59 5.86
C VAL A 137 -23.39 -2.94 6.57
N ALA A 138 -22.31 -3.45 7.18
CA ALA A 138 -22.35 -4.70 7.92
C ALA A 138 -23.25 -4.65 9.18
N LYS A 139 -23.49 -3.48 9.75
CA LYS A 139 -24.42 -3.31 10.91
C LYS A 139 -25.88 -3.22 10.50
N GLU A 140 -26.15 -2.77 9.28
CA GLU A 140 -27.51 -2.62 8.76
C GLU A 140 -28.12 -3.94 8.25
N GLN A 141 -27.30 -4.97 8.07
CA GLN A 141 -27.66 -6.30 7.54
C GLN A 141 -27.89 -7.32 8.67
#